data_4be008714dfaa4fa4845005bf47db0d4
#
_entry.id   4be008714dfaa4fa4845005bf47db0d4
#
_cell.length_a   1.000
_cell.length_b   1.000
_cell.length_c   1.000
_cell.angle_alpha   90.00
_cell.angle_beta   90.00
_cell.angle_gamma   90.00
#
_symmetry.space_group_name_H-M   'P 1'
#
loop_
_entity.id
_entity.type
_entity.pdbx_description
1 polymer ?
#
loop_
_entity_poly.entity_id
_entity_poly.type
_entity_poly.pdbx_seq_one_letter_code
_entity_poly.pdbx_strand_id
1 'polypeptide(L)'
;CAQPCRQGFRLDGMRGPLLSLRDLCLLDDLPALCASGVRSLKVEGRLKSPEYVAVVTSVYRRALDAVARGDFRPDPAQREQLLQIFNRGGFTRGHILGAEDADLVTPDRVSHEGLPLGKVQAVRGHLAALHVNRALHDGDSLQLRGAGESCDLRYSGPDIPAGGTASLRLR
;
A
#
# COMPACT_ATOMS: atom_id res chain seq x y z
N CYS A 1 3.63 19.77 5.41
CA CYS A 1 4.00 18.94 6.56
C CYS A 1 5.46 18.50 6.43
N ALA A 2 6.26 18.70 7.48
CA ALA A 2 7.66 18.25 7.53
C ALA A 2 7.81 16.77 7.92
N GLN A 3 6.71 16.08 8.10
CA GLN A 3 6.64 14.66 8.48
C GLN A 3 7.46 14.30 9.75
N PRO A 4 7.35 15.03 10.88
CA PRO A 4 8.10 14.70 12.08
C PRO A 4 7.80 13.30 12.61
N CYS A 5 6.58 12.79 12.41
CA CYS A 5 6.20 11.43 12.77
C CYS A 5 6.99 10.32 12.02
N ARG A 6 7.74 10.68 10.96
CA ARG A 6 8.57 9.75 10.17
C ARG A 6 10.05 9.82 10.53
N GLN A 7 10.42 10.71 11.44
CA GLN A 7 11.80 10.81 11.93
C GLN A 7 12.11 9.68 12.91
N GLY A 8 13.41 9.42 13.09
CA GLY A 8 13.87 8.45 14.07
C GLY A 8 13.78 9.01 15.49
N PHE A 9 13.15 8.27 16.36
CA PHE A 9 13.05 8.54 17.80
C PHE A 9 13.76 7.46 18.61
N ARG A 10 13.95 7.73 19.90
CA ARG A 10 14.41 6.76 20.89
C ARG A 10 13.44 6.75 22.06
N LEU A 11 12.99 5.57 22.45
CA LEU A 11 12.11 5.35 23.59
C LEU A 11 12.43 3.96 24.20
N ASP A 12 12.76 3.91 25.48
CA ASP A 12 12.99 2.67 26.23
C ASP A 12 13.90 1.64 25.52
N GLY A 13 15.01 2.14 24.95
CA GLY A 13 15.98 1.32 24.23
C GLY A 13 15.61 1.01 22.77
N MET A 14 14.39 1.27 22.36
CA MET A 14 13.97 1.18 20.95
C MET A 14 14.45 2.37 20.16
N ARG A 15 14.77 2.14 18.88
CA ARG A 15 15.16 3.20 17.93
C ARG A 15 14.40 2.98 16.62
N GLY A 16 13.93 4.08 16.04
CA GLY A 16 13.28 4.03 14.73
C GLY A 16 12.21 5.11 14.59
N PRO A 17 11.43 5.07 13.53
CA PRO A 17 10.30 5.98 13.30
C PRO A 17 9.09 5.57 14.17
N LEU A 18 9.27 5.59 15.49
CA LEU A 18 8.32 5.04 16.47
C LEU A 18 6.93 5.66 16.41
N LEU A 19 6.81 6.87 15.82
CA LEU A 19 5.53 7.56 15.63
C LEU A 19 4.99 7.42 14.20
N SER A 20 5.59 6.54 13.39
CA SER A 20 5.13 6.32 12.02
C SER A 20 3.79 5.60 12.03
N LEU A 21 2.74 6.26 11.56
CA LEU A 21 1.39 5.70 11.47
C LEU A 21 1.20 4.94 10.16
N ARG A 22 0.39 3.89 10.21
CA ARG A 22 -0.22 3.27 9.02
C ARG A 22 -1.18 4.24 8.34
N ASP A 23 -1.50 3.97 7.10
CA ASP A 23 -2.41 4.81 6.35
C ASP A 23 -3.87 4.48 6.71
N LEU A 24 -4.66 5.53 7.00
CA LEU A 24 -6.07 5.39 7.33
C LEU A 24 -6.85 4.99 6.06
N CYS A 25 -7.60 3.90 6.12
CA CYS A 25 -8.51 3.48 5.06
C CYS A 25 -9.84 3.01 5.66
N LEU A 26 -10.91 3.70 5.29
CA LEU A 26 -12.27 3.44 5.75
C LEU A 26 -13.19 2.98 4.61
N LEU A 27 -12.62 2.36 3.58
CA LEU A 27 -13.38 1.91 2.42
C LEU A 27 -14.52 0.98 2.82
N ASP A 28 -14.24 0.02 3.69
CA ASP A 28 -15.21 -0.98 4.14
C ASP A 28 -16.22 -0.43 5.14
N ASP A 29 -15.93 0.75 5.74
CA ASP A 29 -16.78 1.42 6.72
C ASP A 29 -17.67 2.51 6.12
N LEU A 30 -17.64 2.70 4.80
CA LEU A 30 -18.43 3.73 4.12
C LEU A 30 -19.93 3.68 4.43
N PRO A 31 -20.60 2.50 4.51
CA PRO A 31 -22.01 2.47 4.90
C PRO A 31 -22.27 3.10 6.28
N ALA A 32 -21.43 2.79 7.27
CA ALA A 32 -21.56 3.33 8.62
C ALA A 32 -21.27 4.84 8.65
N LEU A 33 -20.25 5.30 7.91
CA LEU A 33 -19.93 6.73 7.79
C LEU A 33 -21.08 7.51 7.14
N CYS A 34 -21.68 6.99 6.07
CA CYS A 34 -22.82 7.60 5.41
C CYS A 34 -24.03 7.65 6.36
N ALA A 35 -24.29 6.57 7.09
CA ALA A 35 -25.40 6.51 8.07
C ALA A 35 -25.21 7.48 9.26
N SER A 36 -23.97 7.82 9.62
CA SER A 36 -23.68 8.79 10.69
C SER A 36 -23.94 10.24 10.32
N GLY A 37 -24.35 10.53 9.07
CA GLY A 37 -24.66 11.87 8.60
C GLY A 37 -23.46 12.65 8.04
N VAL A 38 -22.30 12.01 7.88
CA VAL A 38 -21.14 12.61 7.20
C VAL A 38 -21.51 13.01 5.77
N ARG A 39 -21.29 14.28 5.40
CA ARG A 39 -21.68 14.84 4.10
C ARG A 39 -20.52 14.90 3.11
N SER A 40 -19.29 14.84 3.57
CA SER A 40 -18.11 14.99 2.74
C SER A 40 -16.95 14.18 3.29
N LEU A 41 -16.19 13.57 2.41
CA LEU A 41 -14.95 12.85 2.74
C LEU A 41 -13.76 13.64 2.18
N LYS A 42 -12.79 13.90 3.04
CA LYS A 42 -11.53 14.52 2.63
C LYS A 42 -10.48 13.43 2.36
N VAL A 43 -9.99 13.39 1.14
CA VAL A 43 -8.86 12.52 0.77
C VAL A 43 -7.56 13.32 0.85
N GLU A 44 -6.62 12.86 1.66
CA GLU A 44 -5.31 13.50 1.75
C GLU A 44 -4.37 12.98 0.65
N GLY A 45 -3.92 13.91 -0.19
CA GLY A 45 -3.04 13.62 -1.33
C GLY A 45 -1.77 14.46 -1.37
N ARG A 46 -1.45 15.21 -0.29
CA ARG A 46 -0.26 16.04 -0.27
C ARG A 46 1.01 15.19 -0.47
N LEU A 47 1.89 15.63 -1.37
CA LEU A 47 3.10 14.92 -1.78
C LEU A 47 2.82 13.55 -2.43
N LYS A 48 1.63 13.34 -2.96
CA LYS A 48 1.25 12.15 -3.71
C LYS A 48 1.21 12.47 -5.21
N SER A 49 1.38 11.43 -6.02
CA SER A 49 1.31 11.55 -7.48
C SER A 49 -0.14 11.75 -7.96
N PRO A 50 -0.34 12.28 -9.18
CA PRO A 50 -1.67 12.36 -9.80
C PRO A 50 -2.37 10.99 -9.88
N GLU A 51 -1.63 9.92 -10.12
CA GLU A 51 -2.15 8.55 -10.19
C GLU A 51 -2.74 8.11 -8.85
N TYR A 52 -2.08 8.46 -7.73
CA TYR A 52 -2.63 8.22 -6.40
C TYR A 52 -3.98 8.88 -6.24
N VAL A 53 -4.11 10.15 -6.61
CA VAL A 53 -5.37 10.89 -6.49
C VAL A 53 -6.44 10.23 -7.36
N ALA A 54 -6.11 9.90 -8.61
CA ALA A 54 -7.03 9.27 -9.56
C ALA A 54 -7.54 7.91 -9.04
N VAL A 55 -6.64 7.04 -8.58
CA VAL A 55 -7.02 5.70 -8.10
C VAL A 55 -7.85 5.82 -6.82
N VAL A 56 -7.39 6.58 -5.82
CA VAL A 56 -8.10 6.68 -4.53
C VAL A 56 -9.48 7.29 -4.71
N THR A 57 -9.61 8.40 -5.45
CA THR A 57 -10.92 9.03 -5.67
C THR A 57 -11.85 8.14 -6.49
N SER A 58 -11.34 7.42 -7.49
CA SER A 58 -12.13 6.48 -8.30
C SER A 58 -12.66 5.31 -7.45
N VAL A 59 -11.82 4.71 -6.61
CA VAL A 59 -12.22 3.61 -5.72
C VAL A 59 -13.31 4.09 -4.76
N TYR A 60 -13.06 5.19 -4.04
CA TYR A 60 -14.04 5.73 -3.09
C TYR A 60 -15.33 6.19 -3.77
N ARG A 61 -15.26 6.76 -4.99
CA ARG A 61 -16.47 7.15 -5.75
C ARG A 61 -17.32 5.94 -6.09
N ARG A 62 -16.73 4.88 -6.63
CA ARG A 62 -17.46 3.63 -6.94
C ARG A 62 -18.11 3.03 -5.70
N ALA A 63 -17.38 3.00 -4.59
CA ALA A 63 -17.89 2.48 -3.32
C ALA A 63 -19.05 3.32 -2.78
N LEU A 64 -18.95 4.66 -2.79
CA LEU A 64 -20.05 5.55 -2.38
C LEU A 64 -21.30 5.40 -3.26
N ASP A 65 -21.11 5.22 -4.57
CA ASP A 65 -22.23 4.97 -5.49
C ASP A 65 -22.91 3.63 -5.18
N ALA A 66 -22.15 2.61 -4.81
CA ALA A 66 -22.72 1.33 -4.38
C ALA A 66 -23.46 1.45 -3.04
N VAL A 67 -22.94 2.24 -2.08
CA VAL A 67 -23.65 2.54 -0.83
C VAL A 67 -24.98 3.24 -1.13
N ALA A 68 -24.96 4.24 -2.01
CA ALA A 68 -26.17 5.00 -2.37
C ALA A 68 -27.23 4.12 -3.06
N ARG A 69 -26.83 3.10 -3.81
CA ARG A 69 -27.74 2.11 -4.41
C ARG A 69 -28.20 1.02 -3.44
N GLY A 70 -27.57 0.89 -2.28
CA GLY A 70 -27.85 -0.16 -1.31
C GLY A 70 -27.23 -1.53 -1.67
N ASP A 71 -26.31 -1.57 -2.63
CA ASP A 71 -25.67 -2.80 -3.11
C ASP A 71 -24.18 -2.92 -2.73
N PHE A 72 -23.72 -2.06 -1.83
CA PHE A 72 -22.32 -2.07 -1.37
C PHE A 72 -21.92 -3.44 -0.82
N ARG A 73 -20.78 -3.92 -1.28
CA ARG A 73 -20.08 -5.09 -0.73
C ARG A 73 -18.59 -4.75 -0.66
N PRO A 74 -17.90 -5.12 0.45
CA PRO A 74 -16.45 -5.05 0.50
C PRO A 74 -15.83 -5.78 -0.70
N ASP A 75 -14.96 -5.10 -1.40
CA ASP A 75 -14.29 -5.63 -2.59
C ASP A 75 -12.78 -5.72 -2.35
N PRO A 76 -12.24 -6.94 -2.17
CA PRO A 76 -10.80 -7.14 -1.97
C PRO A 76 -9.95 -6.55 -3.10
N ALA A 77 -10.44 -6.54 -4.35
CA ALA A 77 -9.70 -5.97 -5.48
C ALA A 77 -9.57 -4.45 -5.36
N GLN A 78 -10.60 -3.75 -4.89
CA GLN A 78 -10.51 -2.31 -4.61
C GLN A 78 -9.52 -2.01 -3.49
N ARG A 79 -9.53 -2.81 -2.41
CA ARG A 79 -8.57 -2.68 -1.32
C ARG A 79 -7.14 -2.93 -1.80
N GLU A 80 -6.95 -3.91 -2.66
CA GLU A 80 -5.66 -4.21 -3.28
C GLU A 80 -5.15 -3.05 -4.16
N GLN A 81 -6.01 -2.43 -4.97
CA GLN A 81 -5.67 -1.22 -5.73
C GLN A 81 -5.16 -0.09 -4.83
N LEU A 82 -5.83 0.13 -3.69
CA LEU A 82 -5.39 1.14 -2.72
C LEU A 82 -4.03 0.78 -2.09
N LEU A 83 -3.80 -0.48 -1.73
CA LEU A 83 -2.51 -0.95 -1.20
C LEU A 83 -1.40 -0.82 -2.24
N GLN A 84 -1.70 -1.13 -3.49
CA GLN A 84 -0.73 -1.04 -4.58
C GLN A 84 -0.32 0.40 -4.85
N ILE A 85 -1.27 1.34 -4.85
CA ILE A 85 -0.95 2.74 -5.17
C ILE A 85 -0.21 3.44 -4.04
N PHE A 86 -0.55 3.15 -2.78
CA PHE A 86 0.22 3.63 -1.64
C PHE A 86 -0.18 2.95 -0.31
N ASN A 87 0.77 2.40 0.41
CA ASN A 87 0.61 1.99 1.81
C ASN A 87 1.96 2.00 2.55
N ARG A 88 1.92 2.11 3.88
CA ARG A 88 3.06 2.03 4.79
C ARG A 88 2.77 1.00 5.87
N GLY A 89 3.04 -0.26 5.56
CA GLY A 89 2.75 -1.37 6.47
C GLY A 89 1.27 -1.74 6.54
N GLY A 90 0.52 -1.48 5.47
CA GLY A 90 -0.91 -1.74 5.40
C GLY A 90 -1.79 -0.57 5.84
N PHE A 91 -3.07 -0.87 6.06
CA PHE A 91 -4.08 0.09 6.46
C PHE A 91 -4.53 -0.07 7.90
N THR A 92 -4.98 1.04 8.50
CA THR A 92 -5.68 1.08 9.79
C THR A 92 -7.03 1.75 9.64
N ARG A 93 -7.96 1.42 10.52
CA ARG A 93 -9.23 2.15 10.71
C ARG A 93 -9.08 3.33 11.67
N GLY A 94 -7.91 3.48 12.29
CA GLY A 94 -7.67 4.48 13.33
C GLY A 94 -8.60 4.27 14.53
N HIS A 95 -9.04 5.36 15.13
CA HIS A 95 -9.97 5.34 16.25
C HIS A 95 -11.44 5.52 15.83
N ILE A 96 -11.74 5.44 14.53
CA ILE A 96 -13.08 5.65 14.01
C ILE A 96 -13.96 4.44 14.34
N LEU A 97 -15.22 4.70 14.65
CA LEU A 97 -16.23 3.71 15.02
C LEU A 97 -15.87 2.89 16.28
N GLY A 98 -15.12 3.48 17.20
CA GLY A 98 -14.75 2.83 18.46
C GLY A 98 -13.76 1.68 18.30
N ALA A 99 -13.08 1.57 17.16
CA ALA A 99 -12.06 0.56 16.97
C ALA A 99 -10.85 0.88 17.86
N GLU A 100 -10.49 -0.07 18.72
CA GLU A 100 -9.17 -0.12 19.34
C GLU A 100 -8.23 -0.78 18.34
N ASP A 101 -7.46 0.04 17.65
CA ASP A 101 -6.50 -0.47 16.68
C ASP A 101 -5.10 -0.43 17.31
N ALA A 102 -4.70 -1.56 17.90
CA ALA A 102 -3.36 -1.73 18.45
C ALA A 102 -2.27 -1.55 17.38
N ASP A 103 -2.65 -1.68 16.10
CA ASP A 103 -1.76 -1.58 14.96
C ASP A 103 -1.77 -0.20 14.29
N LEU A 104 -1.98 0.87 15.05
CA LEU A 104 -1.94 2.24 14.51
C LEU A 104 -0.57 2.61 13.97
N VAL A 105 0.49 2.15 14.61
CA VAL A 105 1.87 2.52 14.26
C VAL A 105 2.57 1.42 13.46
N THR A 106 3.52 1.83 12.67
CA THR A 106 4.43 0.96 11.93
C THR A 106 5.86 1.49 12.09
N PRO A 107 6.52 1.12 13.24
CA PRO A 107 7.76 1.76 13.67
C PRO A 107 8.98 1.45 12.80
N ASP A 108 8.84 0.58 11.83
CA ASP A 108 9.87 0.14 10.89
C ASP A 108 9.59 0.60 9.45
N ARG A 109 8.49 1.31 9.20
CA ARG A 109 8.06 1.71 7.86
C ARG A 109 7.78 3.21 7.77
N VAL A 110 8.43 3.86 6.83
CA VAL A 110 8.24 5.30 6.55
C VAL A 110 7.88 5.58 5.09
N SER A 111 8.18 4.66 4.19
CA SER A 111 7.96 4.77 2.76
C SER A 111 6.87 3.82 2.26
N HIS A 112 6.49 4.00 1.01
CA HIS A 112 5.58 3.09 0.32
C HIS A 112 6.16 1.67 0.24
N GLU A 113 5.33 0.66 0.50
CA GLU A 113 5.73 -0.74 0.44
C GLU A 113 5.28 -1.47 -0.83
N GLY A 114 4.21 -0.99 -1.47
CA GLY A 114 3.56 -1.73 -2.54
C GLY A 114 2.90 -3.02 -2.05
N LEU A 115 2.77 -3.97 -2.96
CA LEU A 115 2.25 -5.31 -2.68
C LEU A 115 3.36 -6.35 -2.82
N PRO A 116 3.39 -7.39 -1.98
CA PRO A 116 4.30 -8.50 -2.16
C PRO A 116 4.04 -9.16 -3.52
N LEU A 117 5.02 -9.10 -4.41
CA LEU A 117 4.92 -9.66 -5.75
C LEU A 117 5.36 -11.12 -5.79
N GLY A 118 6.44 -11.46 -5.08
CA GLY A 118 7.00 -12.80 -5.14
C GLY A 118 8.34 -12.91 -4.41
N LYS A 119 9.10 -13.94 -4.75
CA LYS A 119 10.41 -14.23 -4.14
C LYS A 119 11.46 -14.48 -5.20
N VAL A 120 12.66 -13.94 -4.98
CA VAL A 120 13.85 -14.30 -5.75
C VAL A 120 14.23 -15.74 -5.40
N GLN A 121 14.26 -16.61 -6.41
CA GLN A 121 14.61 -18.03 -6.25
C GLN A 121 16.09 -18.30 -6.47
N ALA A 122 16.71 -17.54 -7.35
CA ALA A 122 18.13 -17.70 -7.68
C ALA A 122 18.71 -16.39 -8.21
N VAL A 123 20.01 -16.20 -7.95
CA VAL A 123 20.79 -15.11 -8.53
C VAL A 123 22.01 -15.72 -9.21
N ARG A 124 22.28 -15.36 -10.47
CA ARG A 124 23.45 -15.78 -11.25
C ARG A 124 24.06 -14.54 -11.92
N GLY A 125 25.20 -14.10 -11.41
CA GLY A 125 25.80 -12.84 -11.86
C GLY A 125 24.84 -11.67 -11.68
N HIS A 126 24.49 -11.01 -12.77
CA HIS A 126 23.54 -9.88 -12.78
C HIS A 126 22.08 -10.28 -13.10
N LEU A 127 21.76 -11.57 -13.06
CA LEU A 127 20.40 -12.04 -13.33
C LEU A 127 19.80 -12.66 -12.07
N ALA A 128 18.58 -12.23 -11.75
CA ALA A 128 17.77 -12.79 -10.68
C ALA A 128 16.52 -13.46 -11.27
N ALA A 129 16.27 -14.72 -10.90
CA ALA A 129 15.02 -15.40 -11.20
C ALA A 129 14.01 -15.09 -10.08
N LEU A 130 12.90 -14.44 -10.44
CA LEU A 130 11.82 -14.05 -9.54
C LEU A 130 10.59 -14.91 -9.83
N HIS A 131 10.16 -15.72 -8.88
CA HIS A 131 8.84 -16.33 -8.93
C HIS A 131 7.78 -15.33 -8.47
N VAL A 132 6.76 -15.08 -9.31
CA VAL A 132 5.73 -14.09 -9.04
C VAL A 132 4.42 -14.75 -8.62
N ASN A 133 3.80 -14.24 -7.55
CA ASN A 133 2.49 -14.67 -7.06
C ASN A 133 1.35 -13.81 -7.64
N ARG A 134 1.69 -12.76 -8.36
CA ARG A 134 0.79 -11.80 -9.02
C ARG A 134 1.29 -11.55 -10.42
N ALA A 135 0.40 -11.07 -11.29
CA ALA A 135 0.83 -10.63 -12.61
C ALA A 135 1.87 -9.50 -12.52
N LEU A 136 2.87 -9.57 -13.38
CA LEU A 136 3.93 -8.57 -13.52
C LEU A 136 3.92 -8.09 -14.96
N HIS A 137 3.85 -6.76 -15.14
CA HIS A 137 3.75 -6.13 -16.45
C HIS A 137 4.97 -5.31 -16.80
N ASP A 138 5.22 -5.14 -18.09
CA ASP A 138 6.28 -4.24 -18.54
C ASP A 138 6.10 -2.84 -17.96
N GLY A 139 7.19 -2.29 -17.45
CA GLY A 139 7.20 -0.97 -16.82
C GLY A 139 6.86 -0.94 -15.33
N ASP A 140 6.48 -2.05 -14.72
CA ASP A 140 6.23 -2.11 -13.28
C ASP A 140 7.46 -1.73 -12.47
N SER A 141 7.23 -0.92 -11.42
CA SER A 141 8.27 -0.54 -10.46
C SER A 141 8.35 -1.60 -9.36
N LEU A 142 9.52 -2.13 -9.15
CA LEU A 142 9.80 -3.19 -8.18
C LEU A 142 10.80 -2.72 -7.14
N GLN A 143 10.62 -3.17 -5.92
CA GLN A 143 11.63 -3.07 -4.88
C GLN A 143 12.05 -4.46 -4.44
N LEU A 144 13.31 -4.80 -4.64
CA LEU A 144 13.93 -5.99 -4.07
C LEU A 144 14.42 -5.68 -2.67
N ARG A 145 14.11 -6.54 -1.73
CA ARG A 145 14.52 -6.39 -0.32
C ARG A 145 15.22 -7.66 0.16
N GLY A 146 16.33 -7.49 0.88
CA GLY A 146 17.05 -8.62 1.47
C GLY A 146 18.24 -8.16 2.32
N ALA A 147 18.58 -8.93 3.37
CA ALA A 147 19.74 -8.69 4.23
C ALA A 147 19.90 -7.25 4.76
N GLY A 148 18.77 -6.54 4.99
CA GLY A 148 18.80 -5.14 5.44
C GLY A 148 18.99 -4.10 4.33
N GLU A 149 19.13 -4.53 3.10
CA GLU A 149 19.26 -3.66 1.92
C GLU A 149 18.03 -3.72 1.04
N SER A 150 17.83 -2.68 0.24
CA SER A 150 16.81 -2.65 -0.80
C SER A 150 17.33 -2.04 -2.08
N CYS A 151 16.82 -2.52 -3.21
CA CYS A 151 17.14 -2.02 -4.53
C CYS A 151 15.83 -1.78 -5.30
N ASP A 152 15.66 -0.57 -5.82
CA ASP A 152 14.55 -0.22 -6.67
C ASP A 152 14.94 -0.45 -8.14
N LEU A 153 14.05 -1.07 -8.89
CA LEU A 153 14.24 -1.31 -10.32
C LEU A 153 12.90 -1.21 -11.05
N ARG A 154 12.97 -0.98 -12.34
CA ARG A 154 11.82 -1.05 -13.23
C ARG A 154 11.90 -2.34 -14.03
N TYR A 155 10.83 -3.12 -14.02
CA TYR A 155 10.74 -4.31 -14.86
C TYR A 155 10.68 -3.91 -16.34
N SER A 156 11.43 -4.59 -17.16
CA SER A 156 11.33 -4.51 -18.61
C SER A 156 11.40 -5.91 -19.20
N GLY A 157 10.29 -6.33 -19.82
CA GLY A 157 10.14 -7.66 -20.38
C GLY A 157 8.70 -8.00 -20.68
N PRO A 158 8.43 -9.23 -21.12
CA PRO A 158 7.09 -9.70 -21.39
C PRO A 158 6.24 -9.74 -20.12
N ASP A 159 4.92 -9.59 -20.25
CA ASP A 159 3.99 -9.79 -19.15
C ASP A 159 4.09 -11.22 -18.60
N ILE A 160 4.19 -11.34 -17.30
CA ILE A 160 4.30 -12.61 -16.58
C ILE A 160 3.02 -12.83 -15.77
N PRO A 161 2.26 -13.89 -16.00
CA PRO A 161 1.09 -14.20 -15.21
C PRO A 161 1.47 -14.63 -13.78
N ALA A 162 0.51 -14.55 -12.85
CA ALA A 162 0.68 -15.09 -11.50
C ALA A 162 1.10 -16.57 -11.57
N GLY A 163 2.05 -16.97 -10.71
CA GLY A 163 2.67 -18.29 -10.72
C GLY A 163 3.83 -18.44 -11.71
N GLY A 164 4.10 -17.44 -12.53
CA GLY A 164 5.20 -17.46 -13.50
C GLY A 164 6.56 -17.11 -12.89
N THR A 165 7.58 -17.11 -13.74
CA THR A 165 8.94 -16.72 -13.37
C THR A 165 9.45 -15.64 -14.30
N ALA A 166 9.85 -14.52 -13.72
CA ALA A 166 10.49 -13.40 -14.41
C ALA A 166 12.01 -13.45 -14.26
N SER A 167 12.73 -12.98 -15.27
CA SER A 167 14.17 -12.74 -15.19
C SER A 167 14.41 -11.24 -15.02
N LEU A 168 15.04 -10.86 -13.92
CA LEU A 168 15.38 -9.49 -13.59
C LEU A 168 16.86 -9.24 -13.80
N ARG A 169 17.21 -8.14 -14.44
CA ARG A 169 18.61 -7.70 -14.56
C ARG A 169 18.93 -6.77 -13.40
N LEU A 170 19.83 -7.21 -12.55
CA LEU A 170 20.39 -6.41 -11.46
C LEU A 170 21.49 -5.49 -12.01
N ARG A 171 21.57 -4.27 -11.48
CA ARG A 171 22.64 -3.31 -11.84
C ARG A 171 23.80 -3.38 -10.89
#